data_4d79784b3ced914a045a6e0b56c74523
#
_entry.id   4d79784b3ced914a045a6e0b56c74523
#
_cell.length_a   1.000
_cell.length_b   1.000
_cell.length_c   1.000
_cell.angle_alpha   90.00
_cell.angle_beta   90.00
_cell.angle_gamma   90.00
#
_symmetry.space_group_name_H-M   'P 1'
#
loop_
_entity.id
_entity.type
_entity.pdbx_description
1 polymer ?
#
loop_
_entity_poly.entity_id
_entity_poly.type
_entity_poly.pdbx_seq_one_letter_code
_entity_poly.pdbx_strand_id
1 'polypeptide(L)'
;MSSIRIYLPLVIALVLNAAANVLMKVGSKTASVMPAGAPVWQRMTNFLNLATLVGILLFAANVLVYRKALDNLDISVAYPVMVSVGLILVTLAAVFIPALSERVSTWQIFGMILIAGGVWLVARG
;
A
#
# COMPACT_ATOMS: atom_id res chain seq x y z
N MET A 1 -7.65 13.03 -23.13
CA MET A 1 -8.66 12.02 -22.80
C MET A 1 -8.08 10.62 -22.75
N SER A 2 -7.32 10.22 -23.78
CA SER A 2 -6.66 8.93 -23.80
C SER A 2 -5.71 8.74 -22.61
N SER A 3 -5.02 9.80 -22.16
CA SER A 3 -4.11 9.75 -21.02
C SER A 3 -4.84 9.34 -19.74
N ILE A 4 -6.03 9.89 -19.51
CA ILE A 4 -6.83 9.57 -18.32
C ILE A 4 -7.21 8.09 -18.33
N ARG A 5 -7.62 7.55 -19.47
CA ARG A 5 -7.99 6.15 -19.60
C ARG A 5 -6.80 5.20 -19.36
N ILE A 6 -5.61 5.64 -19.80
CA ILE A 6 -4.39 4.85 -19.62
C ILE A 6 -3.98 4.81 -18.16
N TYR A 7 -4.04 5.95 -17.46
CA TYR A 7 -3.59 6.05 -16.08
C TYR A 7 -4.66 5.71 -15.03
N LEU A 8 -5.94 5.68 -15.42
CA LEU A 8 -7.02 5.40 -14.48
C LEU A 8 -6.85 4.06 -13.75
N PRO A 9 -6.54 2.95 -14.42
CA PRO A 9 -6.29 1.70 -13.70
C PRO A 9 -5.13 1.81 -12.71
N LEU A 10 -4.09 2.55 -13.06
CA LEU A 10 -2.96 2.75 -12.16
C LEU A 10 -3.37 3.53 -10.91
N VAL A 11 -4.18 4.57 -11.07
CA VAL A 11 -4.68 5.35 -9.93
C VAL A 11 -5.57 4.49 -9.03
N ILE A 12 -6.44 3.67 -9.60
CA ILE A 12 -7.27 2.75 -8.84
C ILE A 12 -6.39 1.75 -8.08
N ALA A 13 -5.37 1.20 -8.75
CA ALA A 13 -4.43 0.28 -8.10
C ALA A 13 -3.68 0.95 -6.95
N LEU A 14 -3.28 2.22 -7.11
CA LEU A 14 -2.63 2.99 -6.06
C LEU A 14 -3.49 3.12 -4.82
N VAL A 15 -4.77 3.46 -5.00
CA VAL A 15 -5.70 3.60 -3.88
C VAL A 15 -5.95 2.26 -3.22
N LEU A 16 -6.14 1.20 -3.99
CA LEU A 16 -6.32 -0.15 -3.45
C LEU A 16 -5.08 -0.60 -2.66
N ASN A 17 -3.91 -0.34 -3.20
CA ASN A 17 -2.66 -0.69 -2.53
C ASN A 17 -2.52 0.04 -1.20
N ALA A 18 -2.78 1.34 -1.18
CA ALA A 18 -2.72 2.13 0.04
C ALA A 18 -3.73 1.65 1.08
N ALA A 19 -4.99 1.41 0.66
CA ALA A 19 -6.03 0.92 1.54
C ALA A 19 -5.67 -0.46 2.11
N ALA A 20 -5.13 -1.35 1.27
CA ALA A 20 -4.70 -2.67 1.71
C ALA A 20 -3.60 -2.58 2.77
N ASN A 21 -2.60 -1.73 2.56
CA ASN A 21 -1.52 -1.53 3.51
C ASN A 21 -2.04 -0.99 4.85
N VAL A 22 -2.96 -0.04 4.81
CA VAL A 22 -3.56 0.52 6.04
C VAL A 22 -4.33 -0.56 6.78
N LEU A 23 -5.13 -1.37 6.09
CA LEU A 23 -5.88 -2.44 6.72
C LEU A 23 -4.98 -3.53 7.29
N MET A 24 -3.88 -3.86 6.60
CA MET A 24 -2.91 -4.80 7.13
C MET A 24 -2.29 -4.28 8.43
N LYS A 25 -1.99 -3.00 8.51
CA LYS A 25 -1.47 -2.39 9.74
C LYS A 25 -2.50 -2.39 10.86
N VAL A 26 -3.75 -2.04 10.54
CA VAL A 26 -4.85 -2.10 11.52
C VAL A 26 -5.02 -3.54 12.02
N GLY A 27 -4.99 -4.52 11.13
CA GLY A 27 -5.06 -5.92 11.50
C GLY A 27 -3.92 -6.35 12.41
N SER A 28 -2.71 -5.87 12.14
CA SER A 28 -1.54 -6.13 12.97
C SER A 28 -1.73 -5.59 14.39
N LYS A 29 -2.28 -4.38 14.52
CA LYS A 29 -2.54 -3.78 15.83
C LYS A 29 -3.70 -4.44 16.58
N THR A 30 -4.67 -4.98 15.86
CA THR A 30 -5.84 -5.64 16.43
C THR A 30 -5.51 -7.04 16.92
N ALA A 31 -4.47 -7.68 16.35
CA ALA A 31 -4.10 -9.04 16.71
C ALA A 31 -3.69 -9.12 18.18
N SER A 32 -4.20 -10.16 18.86
CA SER A 32 -3.90 -10.41 20.27
C SER A 32 -2.53 -11.08 20.40
N VAL A 33 -1.85 -10.80 21.51
CA VAL A 33 -0.63 -11.53 21.84
C VAL A 33 -1.02 -12.95 22.26
N MET A 34 -0.39 -13.95 21.65
CA MET A 34 -0.67 -15.35 21.95
C MET A 34 0.38 -15.93 22.88
N PRO A 35 -0.01 -16.83 23.81
CA PRO A 35 0.95 -17.50 24.66
C PRO A 35 1.88 -18.40 23.85
N ALA A 36 3.08 -18.65 24.39
CA ALA A 36 4.11 -19.40 23.67
C ALA A 36 3.67 -20.82 23.27
N GLY A 37 2.76 -21.41 24.03
CA GLY A 37 2.25 -22.78 23.76
C GLY A 37 1.00 -22.80 22.87
N ALA A 38 0.57 -21.67 22.31
CA ALA A 38 -0.65 -21.63 21.52
C ALA A 38 -0.53 -22.49 20.25
N PRO A 39 -1.59 -23.26 19.89
CA PRO A 39 -1.58 -24.04 18.66
C PRO A 39 -1.46 -23.15 17.43
N VAL A 40 -0.89 -23.74 16.36
CA VAL A 40 -0.69 -22.99 15.09
C VAL A 40 -2.01 -22.45 14.55
N TRP A 41 -3.09 -23.25 14.64
CA TRP A 41 -4.38 -22.81 14.11
C TRP A 41 -4.95 -21.59 14.86
N GLN A 42 -4.70 -21.46 16.17
CA GLN A 42 -5.10 -20.26 16.92
C GLN A 42 -4.28 -19.05 16.51
N ARG A 43 -2.98 -19.25 16.29
CA ARG A 43 -2.11 -18.17 15.81
C ARG A 43 -2.53 -17.68 14.44
N MET A 44 -2.88 -18.61 13.55
CA MET A 44 -3.37 -18.27 12.21
C MET A 44 -4.69 -17.52 12.26
N THR A 45 -5.63 -17.98 13.10
CA THR A 45 -6.93 -17.31 13.26
C THR A 45 -6.76 -15.89 13.80
N ASN A 46 -5.87 -15.70 14.78
CA ASN A 46 -5.58 -14.38 15.33
C ASN A 46 -4.92 -13.47 14.30
N PHE A 47 -3.97 -14.01 13.52
CA PHE A 47 -3.30 -13.27 12.45
C PHE A 47 -4.28 -12.86 11.35
N LEU A 48 -5.18 -13.77 10.96
CA LEU A 48 -6.17 -13.56 9.89
C LEU A 48 -7.46 -12.94 10.44
N ASN A 49 -7.34 -11.85 11.21
CA ASN A 49 -8.51 -11.11 11.67
C ASN A 49 -9.21 -10.41 10.50
N LEU A 50 -10.39 -9.84 10.75
CA LEU A 50 -11.21 -9.25 9.68
C LEU A 50 -10.46 -8.17 8.89
N ALA A 51 -9.74 -7.28 9.58
CA ALA A 51 -9.00 -6.21 8.91
C ALA A 51 -7.91 -6.79 7.99
N THR A 52 -7.19 -7.81 8.45
CA THR A 52 -6.16 -8.49 7.65
C THR A 52 -6.79 -9.18 6.44
N LEU A 53 -7.91 -9.88 6.62
CA LEU A 53 -8.59 -10.56 5.51
C LEU A 53 -9.07 -9.57 4.45
N VAL A 54 -9.68 -8.47 4.87
CA VAL A 54 -10.11 -7.43 3.92
C VAL A 54 -8.89 -6.81 3.22
N GLY A 55 -7.80 -6.59 3.94
CA GLY A 55 -6.55 -6.11 3.36
C GLY A 55 -6.01 -7.04 2.29
N ILE A 56 -6.03 -8.35 2.54
CA ILE A 56 -5.60 -9.35 1.56
C ILE A 56 -6.48 -9.31 0.30
N LEU A 57 -7.79 -9.19 0.47
CA LEU A 57 -8.72 -9.08 -0.64
C LEU A 57 -8.46 -7.83 -1.47
N LEU A 58 -8.16 -6.71 -0.82
CA LEU A 58 -7.81 -5.47 -1.51
C LEU A 58 -6.49 -5.59 -2.25
N PHE A 59 -5.51 -6.31 -1.70
CA PHE A 59 -4.28 -6.60 -2.42
C PHE A 59 -4.53 -7.43 -3.67
N ALA A 60 -5.39 -8.44 -3.58
CA ALA A 60 -5.75 -9.24 -4.74
C ALA A 60 -6.40 -8.38 -5.82
N ALA A 61 -7.35 -7.52 -5.42
CA ALA A 61 -7.98 -6.58 -6.36
C ALA A 61 -6.95 -5.63 -6.97
N ASN A 62 -6.02 -5.12 -6.15
CA ASN A 62 -4.94 -4.26 -6.59
C ASN A 62 -4.08 -4.94 -7.67
N VAL A 63 -3.72 -6.20 -7.47
CA VAL A 63 -2.91 -6.94 -8.43
C VAL A 63 -3.62 -7.03 -9.78
N LEU A 64 -4.92 -7.32 -9.77
CA LEU A 64 -5.69 -7.45 -11.00
C LEU A 64 -5.81 -6.12 -11.74
N VAL A 65 -6.09 -5.03 -11.01
CA VAL A 65 -6.19 -3.70 -11.60
C VAL A 65 -4.84 -3.21 -12.10
N TYR A 66 -3.78 -3.46 -11.34
CA TYR A 66 -2.42 -3.11 -11.75
C TYR A 66 -2.02 -3.86 -13.02
N ARG A 67 -2.36 -5.13 -13.10
CA ARG A 67 -2.12 -5.92 -14.32
C ARG A 67 -2.77 -5.25 -15.54
N LYS A 68 -3.98 -4.73 -15.38
CA LYS A 68 -4.67 -4.01 -16.44
C LYS A 68 -3.96 -2.71 -16.80
N ALA A 69 -3.42 -2.00 -15.82
CA ALA A 69 -2.66 -0.79 -16.06
C ALA A 69 -1.43 -1.08 -16.93
N LEU A 70 -0.79 -2.23 -16.74
CA LEU A 70 0.40 -2.63 -17.50
C LEU A 70 0.11 -2.92 -18.98
N ASP A 71 -1.15 -3.07 -19.37
CA ASP A 71 -1.49 -3.25 -20.78
C ASP A 71 -1.11 -2.02 -21.61
N ASN A 72 -1.09 -0.82 -20.98
CA ASN A 72 -0.85 0.43 -21.69
C ASN A 72 0.34 1.22 -21.16
N LEU A 73 0.99 0.75 -20.10
CA LEU A 73 2.10 1.44 -19.45
C LEU A 73 3.29 0.51 -19.30
N ASP A 74 4.48 1.04 -19.50
CA ASP A 74 5.70 0.31 -19.24
C ASP A 74 5.86 0.09 -17.74
N ILE A 75 6.34 -1.09 -17.36
CA ILE A 75 6.58 -1.42 -15.96
C ILE A 75 7.65 -0.51 -15.35
N SER A 76 8.59 -0.06 -16.15
CA SER A 76 9.65 0.85 -15.70
C SER A 76 9.11 2.21 -15.26
N VAL A 77 7.91 2.57 -15.67
CA VAL A 77 7.22 3.79 -15.26
C VAL A 77 6.13 3.48 -14.23
N ALA A 78 5.29 2.48 -14.51
CA ALA A 78 4.14 2.16 -13.67
C ALA A 78 4.54 1.73 -12.26
N TYR A 79 5.54 0.88 -12.14
CA TYR A 79 5.92 0.35 -10.84
C TYR A 79 6.53 1.42 -9.92
N PRO A 80 7.52 2.21 -10.37
CA PRO A 80 8.05 3.28 -9.53
C PRO A 80 7.00 4.31 -9.12
N VAL A 81 6.10 4.68 -10.03
CA VAL A 81 4.99 5.60 -9.73
C VAL A 81 4.08 4.99 -8.66
N MET A 82 3.72 3.73 -8.81
CA MET A 82 2.86 3.03 -7.86
C MET A 82 3.49 2.99 -6.47
N VAL A 83 4.77 2.62 -6.39
CA VAL A 83 5.47 2.52 -5.10
C VAL A 83 5.61 3.89 -4.44
N SER A 84 5.98 4.90 -5.20
CA SER A 84 6.22 6.25 -4.68
C SER A 84 4.93 6.92 -4.18
N VAL A 85 3.90 6.97 -5.02
CA VAL A 85 2.62 7.58 -4.64
C VAL A 85 1.97 6.76 -3.55
N GLY A 86 2.06 5.44 -3.63
CA GLY A 86 1.58 4.55 -2.57
C GLY A 86 2.25 4.82 -1.24
N LEU A 87 3.57 5.03 -1.24
CA LEU A 87 4.33 5.37 -0.04
C LEU A 87 3.81 6.66 0.59
N ILE A 88 3.56 7.69 -0.21
CA ILE A 88 3.03 8.97 0.29
C ILE A 88 1.64 8.76 0.88
N LEU A 89 0.76 8.06 0.17
CA LEU A 89 -0.61 7.80 0.65
C LEU A 89 -0.61 7.01 1.95
N VAL A 90 0.19 5.96 2.03
CA VAL A 90 0.28 5.13 3.24
C VAL A 90 0.85 5.93 4.41
N THR A 91 1.85 6.76 4.17
CA THR A 91 2.45 7.59 5.21
C THR A 91 1.46 8.63 5.73
N LEU A 92 0.72 9.29 4.83
CA LEU A 92 -0.32 10.22 5.24
C LEU A 92 -1.40 9.53 6.08
N ALA A 93 -1.82 8.34 5.67
CA ALA A 93 -2.79 7.56 6.43
C ALA A 93 -2.23 7.18 7.81
N ALA A 94 -0.97 6.76 7.87
CA ALA A 94 -0.34 6.36 9.12
C ALA A 94 -0.27 7.51 10.13
N VAL A 95 -0.05 8.73 9.66
CA VAL A 95 0.03 9.92 10.51
C VAL A 95 -1.35 10.42 10.92
N PHE A 96 -2.30 10.47 9.97
CA PHE A 96 -3.58 11.13 10.19
C PHE A 96 -4.70 10.22 10.70
N ILE A 97 -4.62 8.90 10.48
CA ILE A 97 -5.64 7.99 11.00
C ILE A 97 -5.39 7.77 12.50
N PRO A 98 -6.35 8.11 13.38
CA PRO A 98 -6.15 8.00 14.83
C PRO A 98 -5.77 6.60 15.31
N ALA A 99 -6.28 5.56 14.65
CA ALA A 99 -5.98 4.18 14.99
C ALA A 99 -4.50 3.82 14.78
N LEU A 100 -3.82 4.52 13.86
CA LEU A 100 -2.42 4.26 13.55
C LEU A 100 -1.50 5.25 14.27
N SER A 101 -1.78 6.54 14.17
CA SER A 101 -1.08 7.63 14.88
C SER A 101 0.44 7.50 14.89
N GLU A 102 1.01 7.13 13.76
CA GLU A 102 2.46 6.94 13.66
C GLU A 102 3.17 8.28 13.53
N ARG A 103 4.39 8.33 14.03
CA ARG A 103 5.26 9.50 13.90
C ARG A 103 6.21 9.30 12.73
N VAL A 104 6.40 10.36 11.95
CA VAL A 104 7.32 10.35 10.82
C VAL A 104 8.50 11.25 11.17
N SER A 105 9.71 10.71 11.07
CA SER A 105 10.94 11.46 11.36
C SER A 105 11.31 12.37 10.20
N THR A 106 12.17 13.35 10.48
CA THR A 106 12.71 14.22 9.44
C THR A 106 13.45 13.43 8.37
N TRP A 107 14.18 12.39 8.77
CA TRP A 107 14.90 11.52 7.84
C TRP A 107 13.95 10.80 6.89
N GLN A 108 12.81 10.36 7.39
CA GLN A 108 11.80 9.72 6.55
C GLN A 108 11.22 10.69 5.53
N ILE A 109 10.97 11.94 5.94
CA ILE A 109 10.47 12.97 5.02
C ILE A 109 11.49 13.24 3.92
N PHE A 110 12.78 13.39 4.25
CA PHE A 110 13.83 13.55 3.24
C PHE A 110 13.89 12.38 2.29
N GLY A 111 13.82 11.15 2.82
CA GLY A 111 13.83 9.95 1.99
C GLY A 111 12.65 9.91 1.02
N MET A 112 11.46 10.28 1.48
CA MET A 112 10.27 10.32 0.63
C MET A 112 10.39 11.37 -0.47
N ILE A 113 10.95 12.52 -0.16
CA ILE A 113 11.21 13.57 -1.16
C ILE A 113 12.19 13.06 -2.22
N LEU A 114 13.23 12.37 -1.82
CA LEU A 114 14.21 11.78 -2.75
C LEU A 114 13.56 10.72 -3.64
N ILE A 115 12.72 9.87 -3.07
CA ILE A 115 11.99 8.85 -3.83
C ILE A 115 11.06 9.52 -4.84
N ALA A 116 10.30 10.51 -4.41
CA ALA A 116 9.38 11.23 -5.30
C ALA A 116 10.12 11.92 -6.43
N GLY A 117 11.26 12.55 -6.13
CA GLY A 117 12.11 13.18 -7.14
C GLY A 117 12.67 12.17 -8.13
N GLY A 118 13.12 11.02 -7.62
CA GLY A 118 13.62 9.94 -8.46
C GLY A 118 12.55 9.38 -9.38
N VAL A 119 11.35 9.18 -8.87
CA VAL A 119 10.22 8.68 -9.67
C VAL A 119 9.82 9.70 -10.74
N TRP A 120 9.84 10.98 -10.39
CA TRP A 120 9.57 12.03 -11.39
C TRP A 120 10.54 11.95 -12.56
N LEU A 121 11.83 11.77 -12.26
CA LEU A 121 12.85 11.61 -13.30
C LEU A 121 12.62 10.34 -14.13
N VAL A 122 12.27 9.23 -13.51
CA VAL A 122 11.97 7.98 -14.21
C VAL A 122 10.77 8.16 -15.14
N ALA A 123 9.71 8.80 -14.66
CA ALA A 123 8.51 9.01 -15.45
C ALA A 123 8.74 9.97 -16.63
N ARG A 124 9.66 10.90 -16.45
CA ARG A 124 10.01 11.87 -17.50
C ARG A 124 10.92 11.26 -18.57
N GLY A 125 11.80 10.37 -18.18
CA GLY A 125 12.76 9.70 -19.07
C GLY A 125 12.10 8.64 -19.95
#